data_79dbb24c023fc0966255411619af5201
#
_entry.id   79dbb24c023fc0966255411619af5201
#
_cell.length_a   1.000
_cell.length_b   1.000
_cell.length_c   1.000
_cell.angle_alpha   90.00
_cell.angle_beta   90.00
_cell.angle_gamma   90.00
#
_symmetry.space_group_name_H-M   'P 1'
#
loop_
_entity.id
_entity.type
_entity.pdbx_description
1 polymer ?
#
loop_
_entity_poly.entity_id
_entity_poly.type
_entity_poly.pdbx_seq_one_letter_code
_entity_poly.pdbx_strand_id
1 'polypeptide(L)'
;ALSSSACAPRVATHGFMPRDELINQLSPGQQDKGMVQQLMGSPSSIGTFDEDTWYYITQRTENKSFFRPMIIDQTVLALVFDDQDVLQSIVKYGLEEAQLIEPLEKKTPTVGRKLTILQQLFGNFGRFSDPNESSTLGP
;
A
#
# COMPACT_ATOMS: atom_id res chain seq x y z
N ALA A 1 -17.96 -41.85 -16.27
CA ALA A 1 -17.10 -40.68 -16.31
C ALA A 1 -17.46 -39.80 -15.13
N LEU A 2 -16.65 -39.82 -14.05
CA LEU A 2 -16.80 -38.96 -12.90
C LEU A 2 -16.06 -37.63 -13.20
N SER A 3 -16.82 -36.60 -13.54
CA SER A 3 -16.28 -35.24 -13.64
C SER A 3 -16.09 -34.68 -12.24
N SER A 4 -14.88 -34.75 -11.71
CA SER A 4 -14.54 -34.05 -10.51
C SER A 4 -14.41 -32.56 -10.82
N SER A 5 -15.43 -31.79 -10.48
CA SER A 5 -15.42 -30.34 -10.52
C SER A 5 -14.49 -29.83 -9.44
N ALA A 6 -13.24 -29.56 -9.78
CA ALA A 6 -12.28 -28.95 -8.88
C ALA A 6 -12.69 -27.49 -8.63
N CYS A 7 -13.09 -27.15 -7.41
CA CYS A 7 -13.30 -25.77 -7.00
C CYS A 7 -11.94 -25.05 -6.97
N ALA A 8 -11.62 -24.34 -8.04
CA ALA A 8 -10.43 -23.50 -8.08
C ALA A 8 -10.65 -22.24 -7.21
N PRO A 9 -9.66 -21.87 -6.39
CA PRO A 9 -9.74 -20.65 -5.60
C PRO A 9 -9.82 -19.43 -6.54
N ARG A 10 -10.72 -18.50 -6.22
CA ARG A 10 -10.85 -17.25 -6.96
C ARG A 10 -9.98 -16.18 -6.34
N VAL A 11 -9.07 -15.65 -7.12
CA VAL A 11 -8.25 -14.50 -6.73
C VAL A 11 -8.89 -13.23 -7.29
N ALA A 12 -9.17 -12.28 -6.42
CA ALA A 12 -9.65 -10.95 -6.79
C ALA A 12 -8.58 -9.91 -6.46
N THR A 13 -8.39 -8.95 -7.38
CA THR A 13 -7.49 -7.82 -7.19
C THR A 13 -8.34 -6.58 -7.00
N HIS A 14 -8.09 -5.86 -5.92
CA HIS A 14 -8.75 -4.61 -5.58
C HIS A 14 -7.73 -3.48 -5.54
N GLY A 15 -8.15 -2.28 -5.95
CA GLY A 15 -7.31 -1.10 -6.02
C GLY A 15 -6.56 -0.98 -7.35
N PHE A 16 -5.71 0.03 -7.43
CA PHE A 16 -4.93 0.35 -8.62
C PHE A 16 -3.46 0.52 -8.25
N MET A 17 -2.62 -0.25 -8.89
CA MET A 17 -1.17 -0.09 -8.83
C MET A 17 -0.66 0.23 -10.23
N PRO A 18 0.04 1.35 -10.39
CA PRO A 18 0.74 1.62 -11.64
C PRO A 18 1.76 0.53 -11.95
N ARG A 19 2.04 0.34 -13.23
CA ARG A 19 3.03 -0.64 -13.66
C ARG A 19 4.43 -0.24 -13.18
N ASP A 20 5.26 -1.22 -12.88
CA ASP A 20 6.62 -0.99 -12.40
C ASP A 20 7.44 -0.14 -13.39
N GLU A 21 7.15 -0.23 -14.71
CA GLU A 21 7.81 0.61 -15.71
C GLU A 21 7.49 2.11 -15.53
N LEU A 22 6.27 2.44 -15.09
CA LEU A 22 5.86 3.82 -14.82
C LEU A 22 6.47 4.31 -13.50
N ILE A 23 6.54 3.45 -12.50
CA ILE A 23 7.20 3.75 -11.23
C ILE A 23 8.68 4.07 -11.44
N ASN A 24 9.35 3.31 -12.30
CA ASN A 24 10.75 3.51 -12.64
C ASN A 24 11.02 4.81 -13.46
N GLN A 25 9.98 5.40 -14.05
CA GLN A 25 10.08 6.69 -14.74
C GLN A 25 9.93 7.88 -13.77
N LEU A 26 9.52 7.62 -12.55
CA LEU A 26 9.47 8.66 -11.54
C LEU A 26 10.88 9.06 -11.12
N SER A 27 11.12 10.37 -11.15
CA SER A 27 12.40 10.94 -10.77
C SER A 27 12.18 11.99 -9.67
N PRO A 28 12.51 11.66 -8.42
CA PRO A 28 12.42 12.61 -7.33
C PRO A 28 13.21 13.89 -7.62
N GLY A 29 12.63 15.03 -7.28
CA GLY A 29 13.19 16.36 -7.55
C GLY A 29 12.95 16.91 -8.95
N GLN A 30 12.35 16.15 -9.87
CA GLN A 30 12.13 16.58 -11.26
C GLN A 30 10.66 16.66 -11.65
N GLN A 31 9.78 15.97 -10.95
CA GLN A 31 8.37 15.85 -11.30
C GLN A 31 7.47 16.45 -10.23
N ASP A 32 6.48 17.20 -10.68
CA ASP A 32 5.44 17.74 -9.81
C ASP A 32 4.22 16.81 -9.74
N LYS A 33 3.28 17.10 -8.82
CA LYS A 33 2.02 16.36 -8.67
C LYS A 33 1.26 16.21 -9.98
N GLY A 34 1.26 17.24 -10.82
CA GLY A 34 0.56 17.23 -12.13
C GLY A 34 1.18 16.22 -13.09
N MET A 35 2.50 16.20 -13.21
CA MET A 35 3.23 15.23 -14.05
C MET A 35 3.05 13.81 -13.53
N VAL A 36 3.13 13.62 -12.21
CA VAL A 36 2.90 12.32 -11.58
C VAL A 36 1.48 11.83 -11.85
N GLN A 37 0.48 12.70 -11.75
CA GLN A 37 -0.91 12.34 -12.03
C GLN A 37 -1.14 11.96 -13.50
N GLN A 38 -0.48 12.65 -14.43
CA GLN A 38 -0.56 12.29 -15.87
C GLN A 38 0.10 10.94 -16.15
N LEU A 39 1.20 10.62 -15.48
CA LEU A 39 1.96 9.41 -15.68
C LEU A 39 1.30 8.20 -14.99
N MET A 40 0.89 8.38 -13.76
CA MET A 40 0.47 7.31 -12.86
C MET A 40 -1.06 7.20 -12.70
N GLY A 41 -1.80 8.24 -13.11
CA GLY A 41 -3.22 8.35 -12.80
C GLY A 41 -3.48 8.89 -11.39
N SER A 42 -4.75 8.94 -11.02
CA SER A 42 -5.16 9.43 -9.69
C SER A 42 -4.75 8.47 -8.57
N PRO A 43 -4.28 8.98 -7.43
CA PRO A 43 -3.95 8.14 -6.28
C PRO A 43 -5.21 7.48 -5.69
N SER A 44 -5.02 6.36 -5.03
CA SER A 44 -6.10 5.66 -4.30
C SER A 44 -6.53 6.44 -3.05
N SER A 45 -5.60 7.14 -2.43
CA SER A 45 -5.84 7.98 -1.26
C SER A 45 -4.79 9.08 -1.17
N ILE A 46 -5.18 10.20 -0.59
CA ILE A 46 -4.28 11.30 -0.21
C ILE A 46 -4.19 11.30 1.32
N GLY A 47 -3.00 11.55 1.85
CA GLY A 47 -2.78 11.57 3.29
C GLY A 47 -3.67 12.59 4.00
N THR A 48 -4.41 12.15 5.01
CA THR A 48 -5.35 13.01 5.76
C THR A 48 -4.60 14.00 6.68
N PHE A 49 -3.43 13.59 7.15
CA PHE A 49 -2.58 14.42 8.03
C PHE A 49 -1.38 15.03 7.31
N ASP A 50 -1.17 14.62 6.08
CA ASP A 50 -0.04 14.99 5.27
C ASP A 50 -0.50 15.01 3.81
N GLU A 51 -1.14 16.12 3.44
CA GLU A 51 -1.73 16.33 2.09
C GLU A 51 -0.70 16.19 0.98
N ASP A 52 0.57 16.20 1.34
CA ASP A 52 1.69 16.04 0.42
C ASP A 52 2.10 14.59 0.19
N THR A 53 1.34 13.63 0.72
CA THR A 53 1.60 12.22 0.48
C THR A 53 0.44 11.55 -0.28
N TRP A 54 0.74 10.97 -1.42
CA TRP A 54 -0.19 10.21 -2.24
C TRP A 54 0.07 8.72 -2.09
N TYR A 55 -1.02 7.95 -1.95
CA TYR A 55 -0.98 6.51 -1.78
C TYR A 55 -1.66 5.81 -2.96
N TYR A 56 -0.92 4.90 -3.60
CA TYR A 56 -1.46 3.93 -4.54
C TYR A 56 -1.51 2.58 -3.83
N ILE A 57 -2.71 2.03 -3.68
CA ILE A 57 -2.94 0.82 -2.88
C ILE A 57 -3.51 -0.25 -3.78
N THR A 58 -2.87 -1.42 -3.79
CA THR A 58 -3.42 -2.62 -4.39
C THR A 58 -3.46 -3.76 -3.39
N GLN A 59 -4.50 -4.55 -3.47
CA GLN A 59 -4.74 -5.67 -2.58
C GLN A 59 -5.23 -6.86 -3.38
N ARG A 60 -4.62 -8.02 -3.16
CA ARG A 60 -5.07 -9.29 -3.72
C ARG A 60 -5.69 -10.13 -2.63
N THR A 61 -6.90 -10.59 -2.87
CA THR A 61 -7.62 -11.48 -1.96
C THR A 61 -7.86 -12.81 -2.62
N GLU A 62 -7.66 -13.89 -1.87
CA GLU A 62 -8.02 -15.23 -2.28
C GLU A 62 -9.31 -15.65 -1.56
N ASN A 63 -10.29 -16.09 -2.35
CA ASN A 63 -11.55 -16.61 -1.84
C ASN A 63 -11.60 -18.12 -2.05
N LYS A 64 -11.54 -18.88 -0.96
CA LYS A 64 -11.71 -20.33 -0.97
C LYS A 64 -13.13 -20.68 -0.54
N SER A 65 -13.98 -20.87 -1.52
CA SER A 65 -15.34 -21.44 -1.47
C SER A 65 -16.23 -21.00 -0.27
N PHE A 66 -16.02 -21.50 0.93
CA PHE A 66 -16.83 -21.25 2.13
C PHE A 66 -16.10 -20.46 3.21
N PHE A 67 -14.84 -20.11 2.98
CA PHE A 67 -14.03 -19.37 3.94
C PHE A 67 -14.07 -17.87 3.64
N ARG A 68 -13.78 -17.07 4.66
CA ARG A 68 -13.64 -15.62 4.49
C ARG A 68 -12.50 -15.31 3.52
N PRO A 69 -12.64 -14.30 2.67
CA PRO A 69 -11.56 -13.88 1.80
C PRO A 69 -10.30 -13.57 2.62
N MET A 70 -9.19 -14.15 2.22
CA MET A 70 -7.89 -13.89 2.85
C MET A 70 -7.08 -12.93 1.97
N ILE A 71 -6.48 -11.93 2.56
CA ILE A 71 -5.52 -11.07 1.87
C ILE A 71 -4.25 -11.87 1.69
N ILE A 72 -3.92 -12.16 0.44
CA ILE A 72 -2.71 -12.90 0.07
C ILE A 72 -1.55 -12.00 -0.33
N ASP A 73 -1.86 -10.77 -0.75
CA ASP A 73 -0.87 -9.79 -1.15
C ASP A 73 -1.45 -8.38 -1.01
N GLN A 74 -0.64 -7.45 -0.52
CA GLN A 74 -0.97 -6.04 -0.45
C GLN A 74 0.29 -5.23 -0.71
N THR A 75 0.18 -4.30 -1.62
CA THR A 75 1.26 -3.37 -1.92
C THR A 75 0.73 -1.94 -1.82
N VAL A 76 1.50 -1.09 -1.16
CA VAL A 76 1.25 0.34 -1.05
C VAL A 76 2.46 1.08 -1.58
N LEU A 77 2.23 1.95 -2.55
CA LEU A 77 3.22 2.90 -3.02
C LEU A 77 2.87 4.27 -2.46
N ALA A 78 3.76 4.83 -1.67
CA ALA A 78 3.64 6.18 -1.14
C ALA A 78 4.57 7.12 -1.89
N LEU A 79 4.01 8.19 -2.44
CA LEU A 79 4.72 9.27 -3.07
C LEU A 79 4.66 10.48 -2.17
N VAL A 80 5.80 10.97 -1.72
CA VAL A 80 5.91 12.13 -0.84
C VAL A 80 6.33 13.33 -1.66
N PHE A 81 5.57 14.41 -1.56
CA PHE A 81 5.84 15.67 -2.22
C PHE A 81 6.32 16.71 -1.20
N ASP A 82 6.96 17.75 -1.67
CA ASP A 82 7.35 18.89 -0.84
C ASP A 82 6.30 20.01 -0.86
N ASP A 83 6.58 21.09 -0.14
CA ASP A 83 5.72 22.28 -0.07
C ASP A 83 5.54 22.97 -1.43
N GLN A 84 6.30 22.59 -2.45
CA GLN A 84 6.23 23.08 -3.82
C GLN A 84 5.56 22.10 -4.79
N ASP A 85 4.94 21.05 -4.24
CA ASP A 85 4.31 19.96 -4.98
C ASP A 85 5.29 19.11 -5.82
N VAL A 86 6.59 19.16 -5.53
CA VAL A 86 7.61 18.37 -6.21
C VAL A 86 7.81 17.04 -5.50
N LEU A 87 7.87 15.96 -6.26
CA LEU A 87 8.11 14.61 -5.75
C LEU A 87 9.46 14.54 -5.04
N GLN A 88 9.47 14.17 -3.76
CA GLN A 88 10.68 14.06 -2.94
C GLN A 88 11.15 12.63 -2.74
N SER A 89 10.21 11.73 -2.49
CA SER A 89 10.55 10.33 -2.23
C SER A 89 9.46 9.38 -2.66
N ILE A 90 9.89 8.16 -2.97
CA ILE A 90 9.05 7.05 -3.39
C ILE A 90 9.29 5.92 -2.41
N VAL A 91 8.25 5.46 -1.73
CA VAL A 91 8.34 4.37 -0.76
C VAL A 91 7.34 3.28 -1.15
N LYS A 92 7.83 2.06 -1.30
CA LYS A 92 7.00 0.89 -1.57
C LYS A 92 6.93 0.02 -0.32
N TYR A 93 5.72 -0.29 0.10
CA TYR A 93 5.44 -1.17 1.22
C TYR A 93 4.78 -2.43 0.70
N GLY A 94 5.30 -3.59 1.11
CA GLY A 94 4.66 -4.89 0.96
C GLY A 94 4.05 -5.35 2.28
N LEU A 95 3.45 -6.54 2.28
CA LEU A 95 2.90 -7.17 3.50
C LEU A 95 3.97 -7.41 4.58
N GLU A 96 5.21 -7.61 4.19
CA GLU A 96 6.28 -8.03 5.10
C GLU A 96 7.35 -6.96 5.33
N GLU A 97 7.52 -5.97 4.43
CA GLU A 97 8.64 -5.04 4.55
C GLU A 97 8.44 -3.74 3.78
N ALA A 98 8.72 -2.63 4.44
CA ALA A 98 8.77 -1.34 3.77
C ALA A 98 10.09 -1.17 3.04
N GLN A 99 10.07 -1.12 1.71
CA GLN A 99 11.24 -0.82 0.90
C GLN A 99 11.22 0.62 0.40
N LEU A 100 12.24 1.38 0.79
CA LEU A 100 12.50 2.69 0.23
C LEU A 100 13.17 2.52 -1.14
N ILE A 101 12.48 2.95 -2.22
CA ILE A 101 12.97 2.75 -3.58
C ILE A 101 13.98 3.82 -3.99
N GLU A 102 13.78 5.06 -3.58
CA GLU A 102 14.74 6.15 -3.80
C GLU A 102 14.51 7.30 -2.80
N PRO A 103 15.46 7.55 -1.89
CA PRO A 103 15.47 8.81 -1.14
C PRO A 103 16.28 9.86 -1.89
N LEU A 104 15.71 11.03 -2.07
CA LEU A 104 16.54 12.20 -2.36
C LEU A 104 17.42 12.50 -1.14
N GLU A 105 18.72 12.55 -1.35
CA GLU A 105 19.74 12.75 -0.31
C GLU A 105 19.70 14.15 0.38
N LYS A 106 18.57 14.83 0.41
CA LYS A 106 18.50 16.14 1.08
C LYS A 106 17.22 16.30 1.90
N LYS A 107 17.41 16.23 3.20
CA LYS A 107 16.53 16.51 4.33
C LYS A 107 15.84 15.30 4.96
N THR A 108 16.53 14.74 5.91
CA THR A 108 15.97 14.16 7.13
C THR A 108 15.12 15.19 7.89
N PRO A 109 14.12 14.86 8.67
CA PRO A 109 13.83 13.67 9.48
C PRO A 109 12.35 13.27 9.59
N THR A 110 11.53 13.57 8.60
CA THR A 110 10.08 13.34 8.68
C THR A 110 9.67 11.91 8.28
N VAL A 111 10.58 11.13 7.75
CA VAL A 111 10.32 9.74 7.30
C VAL A 111 9.95 8.82 8.47
N GLY A 112 10.54 9.02 9.66
CA GLY A 112 10.24 8.23 10.85
C GLY A 112 8.81 8.39 11.38
N ARG A 113 8.23 9.58 11.31
CA ARG A 113 6.82 9.81 11.68
C ARG A 113 5.84 9.23 10.67
N LYS A 114 6.16 9.33 9.38
CA LYS A 114 5.32 8.80 8.30
C LYS A 114 5.29 7.27 8.30
N LEU A 115 6.41 6.63 8.60
CA LEU A 115 6.49 5.18 8.81
C LEU A 115 5.64 4.72 9.99
N THR A 116 5.61 5.47 11.09
CA THR A 116 4.81 5.12 12.27
C THR A 116 3.31 5.20 11.97
N ILE A 117 2.86 6.19 11.21
CA ILE A 117 1.45 6.34 10.81
C ILE A 117 1.03 5.19 9.89
N LEU A 118 1.88 4.79 8.95
CA LEU A 118 1.63 3.67 8.06
C LEU A 118 1.63 2.33 8.82
N GLN A 119 2.53 2.14 9.77
CA GLN A 119 2.53 0.98 10.65
C GLN A 119 1.26 0.90 11.51
N GLN A 120 0.72 2.02 11.97
CA GLN A 120 -0.55 2.06 12.68
C GLN A 120 -1.74 1.72 11.76
N LEU A 121 -1.73 2.20 10.52
CA LEU A 121 -2.74 1.83 9.52
C LEU A 121 -2.71 0.34 9.22
N PHE A 122 -1.53 -0.24 9.01
CA PHE A 122 -1.36 -1.68 8.77
C PHE A 122 -1.61 -2.53 10.02
N GLY A 123 -1.23 -2.05 11.20
CA GLY A 123 -1.49 -2.71 12.47
C GLY A 123 -2.98 -2.83 12.80
N ASN A 124 -3.80 -1.86 12.37
CA ASN A 124 -5.25 -1.92 12.54
C ASN A 124 -5.94 -2.87 11.55
N PHE A 125 -5.42 -3.03 10.34
CA PHE A 125 -6.00 -3.96 9.37
C PHE A 125 -5.81 -5.43 9.76
N GLY A 126 -4.71 -5.77 10.43
CA GLY A 126 -4.44 -7.12 10.92
C GLY A 126 -5.28 -7.52 12.16
N ARG A 127 -5.77 -6.55 12.92
CA ARG A 127 -6.53 -6.80 14.15
C ARG A 127 -7.97 -7.25 13.94
N PHE A 128 -8.54 -7.02 12.77
CA PHE A 128 -9.90 -7.46 12.46
C PHE A 128 -9.98 -8.90 11.94
N SER A 129 -8.83 -9.58 11.80
CA SER A 129 -8.78 -10.94 11.26
C SER A 129 -8.64 -12.04 12.32
N ASP A 130 -8.56 -11.71 13.61
CA ASP A 130 -8.43 -12.68 14.67
C ASP A 130 -9.70 -12.75 15.53
N PRO A 131 -10.63 -13.68 15.21
CA PRO A 131 -11.81 -13.87 16.04
C PRO A 131 -11.54 -14.76 17.28
N ASN A 132 -10.30 -15.05 17.60
CA ASN A 132 -9.97 -16.01 18.66
C ASN A 132 -8.99 -15.48 19.72
N GLU A 133 -9.07 -14.22 20.06
CA GLU A 133 -8.56 -13.81 21.37
C GLU A 133 -9.73 -13.78 22.35
N SER A 134 -10.06 -14.98 22.80
CA SER A 134 -10.82 -15.18 24.03
C SER A 134 -10.06 -14.49 25.15
N SER A 135 -10.58 -13.38 25.59
CA SER A 135 -10.26 -12.71 26.83
C SER A 135 -10.14 -13.72 27.97
N THR A 136 -8.92 -14.05 28.30
CA THR A 136 -8.63 -14.60 29.61
C THR A 136 -8.41 -13.41 30.54
N LEU A 137 -9.53 -12.89 31.03
CA LEU A 137 -9.50 -12.09 32.23
C LEU A 137 -9.19 -13.05 33.38
N GLY A 138 -7.94 -13.14 33.75
CA GLY A 138 -7.56 -13.64 35.04
C GLY A 138 -7.95 -12.64 36.13
N PRO A 139 -8.30 -13.09 37.31
CA PRO A 139 -8.70 -12.23 38.42
C PRO A 139 -7.59 -11.34 38.92
#